data_b26fd9a1b05a4163b51221f4e68fa307
#
_entry.id   b26fd9a1b05a4163b51221f4e68fa307
#
_cell.length_a   1.000
_cell.length_b   1.000
_cell.length_c   1.000
_cell.angle_alpha   90.00
_cell.angle_beta   90.00
_cell.angle_gamma   90.00
#
_symmetry.space_group_name_H-M   'P 1'
#
loop_
_entity.id
_entity.type
_entity.pdbx_description
1 polymer ?
#
loop_
_entity_poly.entity_id
_entity_poly.type
_entity_poly.pdbx_seq_one_letter_code
_entity_poly.pdbx_strand_id
1 'polypeptide(L)'
;MVENRQVAIVGGGPAGLAAAIEAAHAGAKVLLIDENARPGGQLFKQIHKFFGSKAHNAGIRGVDIGQKLLQQTAETGVEVWLSSTVIGLHEGNNLAVVRTIGEEKKICTVHAERILICTGGQENAINFEGWTLPGVMGAGCAQTMINVNRVLPGQRVLMIGSGNVGLIVSYQLMQAGADVVGIVEAAPKIGGYGVHAAKIRRAGVPFYLGHTIVRAEAADGGEAVTRAVIAQLDEKWKPIPGTEKSIDVDLVCIAAGLRPQAKLAQMYGVQQGFIPELGGWMPLHNEDMRTSVHDVYVAGDIAGVEEANTAMDEG
;
A
#
# COMPACT_ATOMS: atom_id res chain seq x y z
N MET A 1 -26.88 2.13 17.93
CA MET A 1 -26.93 0.70 18.30
C MET A 1 -25.50 0.30 18.61
N VAL A 2 -25.27 -0.32 19.76
CA VAL A 2 -23.93 -0.83 20.15
C VAL A 2 -23.91 -2.32 19.88
N GLU A 3 -22.92 -2.79 19.14
CA GLU A 3 -22.70 -4.20 18.84
C GLU A 3 -21.50 -4.72 19.62
N ASN A 4 -21.63 -5.84 20.32
CA ASN A 4 -20.57 -6.41 21.14
C ASN A 4 -19.86 -7.55 20.38
N ARG A 5 -18.54 -7.56 20.42
CA ARG A 5 -17.68 -8.59 19.82
C ARG A 5 -16.55 -8.97 20.76
N GLN A 6 -16.02 -10.19 20.64
CA GLN A 6 -14.81 -10.57 21.36
C GLN A 6 -13.58 -9.98 20.69
N VAL A 7 -13.50 -10.10 19.38
CA VAL A 7 -12.39 -9.54 18.59
C VAL A 7 -12.94 -8.70 17.45
N ALA A 8 -12.48 -7.45 17.31
CA ALA A 8 -12.70 -6.60 16.15
C ALA A 8 -11.36 -6.38 15.42
N ILE A 9 -11.35 -6.66 14.12
CA ILE A 9 -10.18 -6.49 13.25
C ILE A 9 -10.49 -5.37 12.27
N VAL A 10 -9.61 -4.37 12.21
CA VAL A 10 -9.74 -3.19 11.34
C VAL A 10 -8.76 -3.31 10.18
N GLY A 11 -9.28 -3.61 9.00
CA GLY A 11 -8.52 -3.85 7.77
C GLY A 11 -8.53 -5.32 7.36
N GLY A 12 -9.09 -5.60 6.19
CA GLY A 12 -9.20 -6.94 5.59
C GLY A 12 -8.07 -7.24 4.59
N GLY A 13 -6.86 -6.74 4.85
CA GLY A 13 -5.64 -7.10 4.13
C GLY A 13 -5.11 -8.48 4.55
N PRO A 14 -3.90 -8.87 4.07
CA PRO A 14 -3.30 -10.17 4.40
C PRO A 14 -3.21 -10.43 5.90
N ALA A 15 -2.71 -9.47 6.70
CA ALA A 15 -2.62 -9.59 8.15
C ALA A 15 -4.00 -9.78 8.80
N GLY A 16 -4.96 -8.90 8.48
CA GLY A 16 -6.29 -8.97 9.09
C GLY A 16 -7.08 -10.23 8.73
N LEU A 17 -6.92 -10.75 7.51
CA LEU A 17 -7.53 -12.02 7.11
C LEU A 17 -6.88 -13.22 7.83
N ALA A 18 -5.55 -13.24 7.97
CA ALA A 18 -4.84 -14.29 8.72
C ALA A 18 -5.27 -14.27 10.19
N ALA A 19 -5.24 -13.11 10.83
CA ALA A 19 -5.71 -12.95 12.21
C ALA A 19 -7.17 -13.39 12.40
N ALA A 20 -8.05 -13.04 11.46
CA ALA A 20 -9.46 -13.40 11.55
C ALA A 20 -9.68 -14.90 11.51
N ILE A 21 -8.94 -15.61 10.65
CA ILE A 21 -8.98 -17.07 10.53
C ILE A 21 -8.50 -17.72 11.82
N GLU A 22 -7.33 -17.31 12.34
CA GLU A 22 -6.75 -17.91 13.54
C GLU A 22 -7.57 -17.61 14.79
N ALA A 23 -8.05 -16.40 14.97
CA ALA A 23 -8.93 -16.05 16.09
C ALA A 23 -10.27 -16.85 16.06
N ALA A 24 -10.83 -17.06 14.86
CA ALA A 24 -12.05 -17.86 14.70
C ALA A 24 -11.77 -19.35 14.98
N HIS A 25 -10.64 -19.90 14.54
CA HIS A 25 -10.22 -21.28 14.89
C HIS A 25 -10.04 -21.46 16.40
N ALA A 26 -9.58 -20.41 17.10
CA ALA A 26 -9.51 -20.38 18.55
C ALA A 26 -10.88 -20.24 19.24
N GLY A 27 -11.97 -20.14 18.49
CA GLY A 27 -13.34 -20.08 18.99
C GLY A 27 -13.84 -18.66 19.32
N ALA A 28 -13.11 -17.61 18.95
CA ALA A 28 -13.54 -16.23 19.17
C ALA A 28 -14.64 -15.79 18.19
N LYS A 29 -15.55 -14.93 18.67
CA LYS A 29 -16.51 -14.21 17.81
C LYS A 29 -15.81 -13.01 17.18
N VAL A 30 -15.43 -13.15 15.91
CA VAL A 30 -14.63 -12.17 15.17
C VAL A 30 -15.52 -11.32 14.26
N LEU A 31 -15.27 -10.02 14.29
CA LEU A 31 -15.76 -9.06 13.30
C LEU A 31 -14.57 -8.46 12.55
N LEU A 32 -14.53 -8.63 11.23
CA LEU A 32 -13.58 -7.98 10.34
C LEU A 32 -14.26 -6.78 9.67
N ILE A 33 -13.64 -5.61 9.74
CA ILE A 33 -14.16 -4.35 9.17
C ILE A 33 -13.18 -3.86 8.10
N ASP A 34 -13.66 -3.66 6.87
CA ASP A 34 -12.86 -3.12 5.76
C ASP A 34 -13.60 -1.99 5.03
N GLU A 35 -12.89 -0.91 4.72
CA GLU A 35 -13.44 0.24 4.01
C GLU A 35 -13.76 -0.05 2.54
N ASN A 36 -13.09 -1.06 1.96
CA ASN A 36 -13.28 -1.43 0.57
C ASN A 36 -14.53 -2.29 0.39
N ALA A 37 -15.07 -2.29 -0.83
CA ALA A 37 -16.16 -3.17 -1.22
C ALA A 37 -15.73 -4.63 -1.39
N ARG A 38 -14.42 -4.92 -1.29
CA ARG A 38 -13.81 -6.25 -1.41
C ARG A 38 -12.65 -6.36 -0.44
N PRO A 39 -12.60 -7.38 0.43
CA PRO A 39 -11.46 -7.61 1.31
C PRO A 39 -10.27 -8.21 0.54
N GLY A 40 -9.08 -8.23 1.15
CA GLY A 40 -7.85 -8.77 0.58
C GLY A 40 -6.75 -7.72 0.38
N GLY A 41 -7.06 -6.45 0.59
CA GLY A 41 -6.10 -5.35 0.60
C GLY A 41 -5.21 -5.34 -0.66
N GLN A 42 -3.90 -5.22 -0.44
CA GLN A 42 -2.92 -5.10 -1.53
C GLN A 42 -2.71 -6.39 -2.34
N LEU A 43 -3.12 -7.57 -1.83
CA LEU A 43 -2.93 -8.84 -2.55
C LEU A 43 -3.61 -8.86 -3.91
N PHE A 44 -4.79 -8.24 -4.05
CA PHE A 44 -5.56 -8.29 -5.30
C PHE A 44 -4.93 -7.54 -6.48
N LYS A 45 -4.05 -6.60 -6.23
CA LYS A 45 -3.28 -5.94 -7.29
C LYS A 45 -1.95 -6.61 -7.59
N GLN A 46 -1.51 -7.59 -6.76
CA GLN A 46 -0.24 -8.29 -6.91
C GLN A 46 -0.38 -9.51 -7.81
N ILE A 47 -0.29 -9.30 -9.12
CA ILE A 47 -0.36 -10.37 -10.14
C ILE A 47 0.96 -11.10 -10.36
N HIS A 48 2.05 -10.66 -9.74
CA HIS A 48 3.35 -11.34 -9.77
C HIS A 48 3.40 -12.48 -8.75
N LYS A 49 4.30 -13.44 -9.00
CA LYS A 49 4.55 -14.55 -8.08
C LYS A 49 5.44 -14.12 -6.94
N PHE A 50 5.11 -14.55 -5.72
CA PHE A 50 5.90 -14.29 -4.53
C PHE A 50 7.20 -15.08 -4.55
N PHE A 51 8.21 -14.52 -3.91
CA PHE A 51 9.49 -15.16 -3.64
C PHE A 51 9.52 -15.70 -2.21
N GLY A 52 10.52 -16.51 -1.89
CA GLY A 52 10.73 -17.06 -0.56
C GLY A 52 10.58 -18.58 -0.50
N SER A 53 10.10 -19.10 0.61
CA SER A 53 9.89 -20.54 0.82
C SER A 53 8.48 -20.98 0.42
N LYS A 54 8.26 -22.30 0.34
CA LYS A 54 6.92 -22.86 0.13
C LYS A 54 5.94 -22.52 1.27
N ALA A 55 6.43 -22.42 2.50
CA ALA A 55 5.64 -22.00 3.65
C ALA A 55 5.11 -20.56 3.48
N HIS A 56 5.87 -19.72 2.79
CA HIS A 56 5.53 -18.33 2.49
C HIS A 56 4.95 -18.14 1.08
N ASN A 57 4.22 -19.13 0.58
CA ASN A 57 3.52 -19.05 -0.71
C ASN A 57 4.41 -18.75 -1.94
N ALA A 58 5.71 -19.12 -1.92
CA ALA A 58 6.61 -18.93 -3.04
C ALA A 58 6.07 -19.56 -4.34
N GLY A 59 6.11 -18.81 -5.43
CA GLY A 59 5.60 -19.23 -6.74
C GLY A 59 4.10 -19.02 -6.95
N ILE A 60 3.35 -18.59 -5.93
CA ILE A 60 1.92 -18.25 -6.01
C ILE A 60 1.79 -16.75 -6.24
N ARG A 61 0.77 -16.32 -6.97
CA ARG A 61 0.48 -14.89 -7.19
C ARG A 61 -0.25 -14.32 -5.97
N GLY A 62 0.00 -13.05 -5.65
CA GLY A 62 -0.70 -12.39 -4.53
C GLY A 62 -2.22 -12.46 -4.64
N VAL A 63 -2.77 -12.30 -5.84
CA VAL A 63 -4.22 -12.42 -6.08
C VAL A 63 -4.76 -13.81 -5.72
N ASP A 64 -4.01 -14.87 -6.00
CA ASP A 64 -4.43 -16.25 -5.70
C ASP A 64 -4.33 -16.53 -4.19
N ILE A 65 -3.32 -15.95 -3.51
CA ILE A 65 -3.20 -15.98 -2.04
C ILE A 65 -4.40 -15.27 -1.40
N GLY A 66 -4.74 -14.07 -1.89
CA GLY A 66 -5.89 -13.32 -1.41
C GLY A 66 -7.20 -14.10 -1.54
N GLN A 67 -7.42 -14.78 -2.66
CA GLN A 67 -8.60 -15.63 -2.86
C GLN A 67 -8.65 -16.81 -1.88
N LYS A 68 -7.51 -17.45 -1.64
CA LYS A 68 -7.41 -18.54 -0.66
C LYS A 68 -7.77 -18.07 0.75
N LEU A 69 -7.22 -16.93 1.19
CA LEU A 69 -7.53 -16.36 2.50
C LEU A 69 -9.02 -16.01 2.63
N LEU A 70 -9.64 -15.44 1.59
CA LEU A 70 -11.07 -15.16 1.57
C LEU A 70 -11.93 -16.41 1.72
N GLN A 71 -11.57 -17.48 1.00
CA GLN A 71 -12.28 -18.75 1.12
C GLN A 71 -12.17 -19.30 2.54
N GLN A 72 -10.97 -19.32 3.12
CA GLN A 72 -10.75 -19.77 4.49
C GLN A 72 -11.54 -18.91 5.49
N THR A 73 -11.54 -17.58 5.33
CA THR A 73 -12.33 -16.67 6.18
C THR A 73 -13.84 -17.01 6.12
N ALA A 74 -14.36 -17.28 4.92
CA ALA A 74 -15.77 -17.67 4.77
C ALA A 74 -16.11 -19.01 5.45
N GLU A 75 -15.17 -19.97 5.45
CA GLU A 75 -15.34 -21.27 6.09
C GLU A 75 -15.32 -21.21 7.62
N THR A 76 -14.68 -20.19 8.22
CA THR A 76 -14.56 -20.04 9.69
C THR A 76 -15.75 -19.31 10.34
N GLY A 77 -16.67 -18.75 9.55
CA GLY A 77 -17.84 -18.02 10.08
C GLY A 77 -17.52 -16.65 10.64
N VAL A 78 -16.39 -16.06 10.25
CA VAL A 78 -16.04 -14.66 10.57
C VAL A 78 -17.09 -13.73 9.98
N GLU A 79 -17.61 -12.81 10.78
CA GLU A 79 -18.48 -11.75 10.27
C GLU A 79 -17.63 -10.66 9.58
N VAL A 80 -17.97 -10.31 8.34
CA VAL A 80 -17.21 -9.33 7.54
C VAL A 80 -18.10 -8.15 7.18
N TRP A 81 -17.66 -6.95 7.56
CA TRP A 81 -18.28 -5.70 7.15
C TRP A 81 -17.42 -5.01 6.11
N LEU A 82 -17.88 -4.99 4.86
CA LEU A 82 -17.26 -4.27 3.75
C LEU A 82 -17.88 -2.88 3.61
N SER A 83 -17.24 -2.01 2.81
CA SER A 83 -17.66 -0.61 2.64
C SER A 83 -17.95 0.06 3.98
N SER A 84 -17.12 -0.27 4.97
CA SER A 84 -17.29 0.11 6.38
C SER A 84 -16.00 0.71 6.90
N THR A 85 -16.02 1.99 7.22
CA THR A 85 -14.83 2.74 7.64
C THR A 85 -14.85 2.96 9.15
N VAL A 86 -13.81 2.52 9.84
CA VAL A 86 -13.58 2.89 11.24
C VAL A 86 -13.04 4.31 11.27
N ILE A 87 -13.82 5.23 11.84
CA ILE A 87 -13.51 6.66 11.89
C ILE A 87 -13.01 7.13 13.25
N GLY A 88 -13.05 6.26 14.25
CA GLY A 88 -12.56 6.56 15.58
C GLY A 88 -12.49 5.32 16.45
N LEU A 89 -11.63 5.42 17.47
CA LEU A 89 -11.48 4.44 18.52
C LEU A 89 -11.53 5.23 19.84
N HIS A 90 -12.45 4.85 20.71
CA HIS A 90 -12.77 5.57 21.95
C HIS A 90 -12.52 4.69 23.17
N GLU A 91 -12.48 5.31 24.36
CA GLU A 91 -12.31 4.62 25.63
C GLU A 91 -13.26 3.41 25.78
N GLY A 92 -12.74 2.36 26.43
CA GLY A 92 -13.47 1.10 26.59
C GLY A 92 -13.58 0.29 25.30
N ASN A 93 -12.60 0.42 24.40
CA ASN A 93 -12.52 -0.33 23.13
C ASN A 93 -13.78 -0.19 22.25
N ASN A 94 -14.28 1.03 22.15
CA ASN A 94 -15.44 1.36 21.32
C ASN A 94 -14.99 1.93 19.96
N LEU A 95 -15.26 1.21 18.89
CA LEU A 95 -15.01 1.62 17.51
C LEU A 95 -16.22 2.41 16.98
N ALA A 96 -16.00 3.62 16.48
CA ALA A 96 -16.98 4.34 15.68
C ALA A 96 -16.84 3.93 14.21
N VAL A 97 -17.90 3.37 13.64
CA VAL A 97 -17.87 2.79 12.29
C VAL A 97 -18.95 3.46 11.43
N VAL A 98 -18.55 3.92 10.25
CA VAL A 98 -19.48 4.34 9.19
C VAL A 98 -19.64 3.17 8.24
N ARG A 99 -20.85 2.61 8.17
CA ARG A 99 -21.20 1.52 7.23
C ARG A 99 -21.98 2.08 6.06
N THR A 100 -21.63 1.66 4.86
CA THR A 100 -22.45 1.88 3.66
C THR A 100 -23.26 0.62 3.39
N ILE A 101 -24.58 0.72 3.47
CA ILE A 101 -25.53 -0.39 3.24
C ILE A 101 -26.45 0.03 2.09
N GLY A 102 -26.19 -0.47 0.88
CA GLY A 102 -26.82 0.06 -0.33
C GLY A 102 -26.39 1.51 -0.56
N GLU A 103 -27.35 2.44 -0.62
CA GLU A 103 -27.08 3.89 -0.78
C GLU A 103 -27.00 4.64 0.56
N GLU A 104 -27.35 4.00 1.67
CA GLU A 104 -27.40 4.64 2.98
C GLU A 104 -26.06 4.51 3.72
N LYS A 105 -25.65 5.60 4.38
CA LYS A 105 -24.54 5.61 5.36
C LYS A 105 -25.09 5.63 6.77
N LYS A 106 -24.71 4.64 7.57
CA LYS A 106 -25.11 4.51 8.98
C LYS A 106 -23.89 4.55 9.88
N ILE A 107 -23.99 5.29 10.97
CA ILE A 107 -22.98 5.30 12.03
C ILE A 107 -23.41 4.32 13.10
N CYS A 108 -22.51 3.44 13.50
CA CYS A 108 -22.73 2.52 14.60
C CYS A 108 -21.46 2.46 15.48
N THR A 109 -21.64 1.96 16.71
CA THR A 109 -20.56 1.72 17.65
C THR A 109 -20.38 0.20 17.78
N VAL A 110 -19.16 -0.26 17.69
CA VAL A 110 -18.76 -1.64 17.97
C VAL A 110 -17.91 -1.63 19.24
N HIS A 111 -18.38 -2.32 20.27
CA HIS A 111 -17.57 -2.61 21.45
C HIS A 111 -16.86 -3.95 21.27
N ALA A 112 -15.55 -4.00 21.47
CA ALA A 112 -14.77 -5.24 21.37
C ALA A 112 -13.89 -5.45 22.59
N GLU A 113 -13.80 -6.71 23.07
CA GLU A 113 -12.89 -7.07 24.15
C GLU A 113 -11.42 -6.87 23.72
N ARG A 114 -11.13 -7.14 22.45
CA ARG A 114 -9.81 -6.93 21.84
C ARG A 114 -9.94 -6.32 20.45
N ILE A 115 -9.02 -5.44 20.12
CA ILE A 115 -8.97 -4.76 18.83
C ILE A 115 -7.63 -5.03 18.18
N LEU A 116 -7.65 -5.49 16.93
CA LEU A 116 -6.47 -5.61 16.09
C LEU A 116 -6.57 -4.61 14.93
N ILE A 117 -5.58 -3.74 14.81
CA ILE A 117 -5.51 -2.73 13.76
C ILE A 117 -4.57 -3.22 12.67
N CYS A 118 -5.11 -3.49 11.47
CA CYS A 118 -4.40 -3.96 10.27
C CYS A 118 -4.61 -3.01 9.09
N THR A 119 -4.51 -1.70 9.35
CA THR A 119 -4.80 -0.65 8.35
C THR A 119 -3.74 -0.52 7.25
N GLY A 120 -2.66 -1.29 7.34
CA GLY A 120 -1.66 -1.37 6.29
C GLY A 120 -0.77 -0.13 6.17
N GLY A 121 -0.21 0.06 4.98
CA GLY A 121 0.64 1.19 4.62
C GLY A 121 0.04 2.06 3.53
N GLN A 122 0.57 3.26 3.38
CA GLN A 122 0.22 4.19 2.31
C GLN A 122 1.47 4.68 1.57
N GLU A 123 1.30 5.02 0.29
CA GLU A 123 2.39 5.53 -0.54
C GLU A 123 2.86 6.91 -0.06
N ASN A 124 4.18 7.14 -0.12
CA ASN A 124 4.76 8.44 0.12
C ASN A 124 4.61 9.32 -1.11
N ALA A 125 4.14 10.54 -0.93
CA ALA A 125 4.14 11.56 -1.96
C ALA A 125 5.53 12.25 -2.02
N ILE A 126 5.90 12.68 -3.23
CA ILE A 126 7.03 13.58 -3.46
C ILE A 126 6.47 14.94 -3.86
N ASN A 127 6.96 16.01 -3.25
CA ASN A 127 6.57 17.37 -3.59
C ASN A 127 7.52 17.92 -4.65
N PHE A 128 6.97 18.28 -5.82
CA PHE A 128 7.64 18.96 -6.93
C PHE A 128 6.63 19.81 -7.69
N GLU A 129 7.08 20.75 -8.50
CA GLU A 129 6.19 21.57 -9.30
C GLU A 129 5.33 20.72 -10.25
N GLY A 130 4.00 20.93 -10.25
CA GLY A 130 3.06 20.16 -11.06
C GLY A 130 2.71 18.77 -10.53
N TRP A 131 3.08 18.41 -9.29
CA TRP A 131 2.77 17.08 -8.72
C TRP A 131 1.26 16.78 -8.57
N THR A 132 0.41 17.80 -8.68
CA THR A 132 -1.06 17.68 -8.63
C THR A 132 -1.71 17.59 -10.01
N LEU A 133 -0.95 17.66 -11.09
CA LEU A 133 -1.51 17.54 -12.44
C LEU A 133 -2.16 16.18 -12.66
N PRO A 134 -3.32 16.09 -13.32
CA PRO A 134 -3.84 14.85 -13.85
C PRO A 134 -2.78 14.10 -14.65
N GLY A 135 -2.64 12.77 -14.39
CA GLY A 135 -1.56 11.96 -14.95
C GLY A 135 -0.33 11.87 -14.04
N VAL A 136 -0.30 12.55 -12.88
CA VAL A 136 0.68 12.30 -11.81
C VAL A 136 0.00 11.52 -10.68
N MET A 137 0.51 10.33 -10.36
CA MET A 137 -0.10 9.45 -9.35
C MET A 137 0.91 8.52 -8.69
N GLY A 138 0.53 7.90 -7.57
CA GLY A 138 1.31 6.83 -6.96
C GLY A 138 1.37 5.58 -7.84
N ALA A 139 2.46 4.84 -7.77
CA ALA A 139 2.65 3.59 -8.51
C ALA A 139 1.62 2.53 -8.12
N GLY A 140 1.24 2.45 -6.83
CA GLY A 140 0.19 1.56 -6.34
C GLY A 140 -1.21 1.94 -6.84
N CYS A 141 -1.47 3.24 -7.09
CA CYS A 141 -2.69 3.69 -7.75
C CYS A 141 -2.72 3.19 -9.20
N ALA A 142 -1.66 3.41 -9.98
CA ALA A 142 -1.54 2.89 -11.35
C ALA A 142 -1.67 1.35 -11.38
N GLN A 143 -1.05 0.64 -10.44
CA GLN A 143 -1.17 -0.80 -10.29
C GLN A 143 -2.63 -1.23 -10.06
N THR A 144 -3.36 -0.51 -9.23
CA THR A 144 -4.79 -0.79 -8.98
C THR A 144 -5.61 -0.59 -10.26
N MET A 145 -5.37 0.51 -10.98
CA MET A 145 -6.07 0.78 -12.23
C MET A 145 -5.87 -0.35 -13.25
N ILE A 146 -4.65 -0.81 -13.50
CA ILE A 146 -4.39 -1.86 -14.49
C ILE A 146 -4.80 -3.25 -14.02
N ASN A 147 -4.50 -3.63 -12.78
CA ASN A 147 -4.66 -5.01 -12.32
C ASN A 147 -6.07 -5.32 -11.76
N VAL A 148 -6.73 -4.32 -11.17
CA VAL A 148 -8.06 -4.49 -10.57
C VAL A 148 -9.14 -3.90 -11.47
N ASN A 149 -9.00 -2.64 -11.90
CA ASN A 149 -10.02 -1.94 -12.66
C ASN A 149 -9.95 -2.19 -14.17
N ARG A 150 -8.83 -2.76 -14.69
CA ARG A 150 -8.59 -3.00 -16.11
C ARG A 150 -8.59 -1.72 -16.95
N VAL A 151 -8.08 -0.64 -16.38
CA VAL A 151 -7.94 0.67 -17.01
C VAL A 151 -6.47 1.00 -17.14
N LEU A 152 -6.01 1.35 -18.34
CA LEU A 152 -4.66 1.84 -18.58
C LEU A 152 -4.62 3.35 -18.27
N PRO A 153 -3.85 3.81 -17.26
CA PRO A 153 -3.87 5.20 -16.82
C PRO A 153 -3.11 6.17 -17.72
N GLY A 154 -2.26 5.67 -18.63
CA GLY A 154 -1.47 6.44 -19.57
C GLY A 154 -0.70 5.54 -20.53
N GLN A 155 -0.18 6.10 -21.61
CA GLN A 155 0.53 5.40 -22.68
C GLN A 155 2.06 5.50 -22.52
N ARG A 156 2.57 6.66 -22.09
CA ARG A 156 4.00 6.95 -21.94
C ARG A 156 4.31 7.30 -20.50
N VAL A 157 4.98 6.36 -19.82
CA VAL A 157 5.11 6.38 -18.36
C VAL A 157 6.54 6.67 -17.93
N LEU A 158 6.74 7.65 -17.07
CA LEU A 158 7.96 7.82 -16.30
C LEU A 158 7.74 7.32 -14.87
N MET A 159 8.57 6.38 -14.44
CA MET A 159 8.54 5.86 -13.07
C MET A 159 9.56 6.59 -12.20
N ILE A 160 9.15 7.11 -11.06
CA ILE A 160 10.01 7.74 -10.06
C ILE A 160 10.18 6.79 -8.90
N GLY A 161 11.41 6.27 -8.74
CA GLY A 161 11.80 5.26 -7.77
C GLY A 161 12.04 3.89 -8.39
N SER A 162 13.16 3.26 -8.02
CA SER A 162 13.58 1.93 -8.50
C SER A 162 13.54 0.86 -7.42
N GLY A 163 12.75 1.07 -6.36
CA GLY A 163 12.42 0.03 -5.38
C GLY A 163 11.59 -1.11 -6.00
N ASN A 164 11.29 -2.15 -5.22
CA ASN A 164 10.52 -3.30 -5.70
C ASN A 164 9.19 -2.89 -6.33
N VAL A 165 8.44 -1.99 -5.70
CA VAL A 165 7.16 -1.49 -6.22
C VAL A 165 7.35 -0.82 -7.58
N GLY A 166 8.31 0.12 -7.71
CA GLY A 166 8.56 0.81 -8.96
C GLY A 166 8.91 -0.14 -10.11
N LEU A 167 9.80 -1.11 -9.85
CA LEU A 167 10.21 -2.10 -10.86
C LEU A 167 9.07 -3.05 -11.25
N ILE A 168 8.30 -3.54 -10.27
CA ILE A 168 7.19 -4.47 -10.51
C ILE A 168 6.07 -3.78 -11.28
N VAL A 169 5.68 -2.57 -10.85
CA VAL A 169 4.61 -1.81 -11.50
C VAL A 169 5.01 -1.38 -12.90
N SER A 170 6.28 -0.95 -13.12
CA SER A 170 6.79 -0.66 -14.47
C SER A 170 6.64 -1.87 -15.41
N TYR A 171 7.01 -3.06 -14.95
CA TYR A 171 6.85 -4.27 -15.75
C TYR A 171 5.39 -4.61 -16.03
N GLN A 172 4.50 -4.40 -15.06
CA GLN A 172 3.06 -4.64 -15.23
C GLN A 172 2.40 -3.62 -16.17
N LEU A 173 2.82 -2.35 -16.13
CA LEU A 173 2.38 -1.33 -17.09
C LEU A 173 2.79 -1.69 -18.52
N MET A 174 4.02 -2.17 -18.72
CA MET A 174 4.47 -2.68 -20.03
C MET A 174 3.65 -3.88 -20.48
N GLN A 175 3.30 -4.81 -19.59
CA GLN A 175 2.42 -5.94 -19.91
C GLN A 175 1.00 -5.50 -20.25
N ALA A 176 0.55 -4.36 -19.71
CA ALA A 176 -0.74 -3.74 -20.03
C ALA A 176 -0.71 -2.92 -21.33
N GLY A 177 0.45 -2.76 -21.98
CA GLY A 177 0.62 -2.08 -23.27
C GLY A 177 1.14 -0.63 -23.15
N ALA A 178 1.53 -0.15 -21.98
CA ALA A 178 2.18 1.14 -21.83
C ALA A 178 3.67 1.08 -22.22
N ASP A 179 4.19 2.20 -22.71
CA ASP A 179 5.61 2.44 -22.95
C ASP A 179 6.23 3.09 -21.69
N VAL A 180 7.05 2.33 -20.95
CA VAL A 180 7.81 2.88 -19.81
C VAL A 180 9.08 3.53 -20.35
N VAL A 181 9.08 4.85 -20.47
CA VAL A 181 10.14 5.64 -21.11
C VAL A 181 11.36 5.86 -20.22
N GLY A 182 11.29 5.54 -18.93
CA GLY A 182 12.40 5.60 -18.02
C GLY A 182 12.04 5.33 -16.57
N ILE A 183 13.06 4.98 -15.78
CA ILE A 183 12.99 4.88 -14.34
C ILE A 183 13.99 5.86 -13.73
N VAL A 184 13.52 6.77 -12.90
CA VAL A 184 14.32 7.78 -12.20
C VAL A 184 14.60 7.30 -10.78
N GLU A 185 15.84 7.31 -10.37
CA GLU A 185 16.26 6.87 -9.04
C GLU A 185 17.23 7.89 -8.45
N ALA A 186 16.89 8.37 -7.26
CA ALA A 186 17.69 9.36 -6.56
C ALA A 186 19.04 8.79 -6.08
N ALA A 187 19.06 7.52 -5.68
CA ALA A 187 20.28 6.84 -5.27
C ALA A 187 21.19 6.52 -6.47
N PRO A 188 22.51 6.35 -6.25
CA PRO A 188 23.44 5.97 -7.30
C PRO A 188 23.32 4.49 -7.75
N LYS A 189 22.39 3.74 -7.15
CA LYS A 189 22.13 2.33 -7.43
C LYS A 189 20.63 2.02 -7.40
N ILE A 190 20.22 0.99 -8.12
CA ILE A 190 18.85 0.47 -8.11
C ILE A 190 18.53 -0.08 -6.71
N GLY A 191 17.38 0.31 -6.15
CA GLY A 191 16.96 -0.06 -4.80
C GLY A 191 16.29 -1.43 -4.71
N GLY A 192 15.60 -1.88 -5.77
CA GLY A 192 14.86 -3.14 -5.77
C GLY A 192 15.69 -4.37 -6.18
N TYR A 193 15.07 -5.54 -6.12
CA TYR A 193 15.72 -6.81 -6.43
C TYR A 193 16.22 -6.88 -7.88
N GLY A 194 17.44 -7.42 -8.03
CA GLY A 194 18.11 -7.55 -9.34
C GLY A 194 17.31 -8.31 -10.39
N VAL A 195 16.48 -9.27 -9.99
CA VAL A 195 15.59 -10.04 -10.89
C VAL A 195 14.55 -9.14 -11.55
N HIS A 196 13.99 -8.16 -10.84
CA HIS A 196 13.05 -7.19 -11.40
C HIS A 196 13.77 -6.18 -12.29
N ALA A 197 14.88 -5.63 -11.82
CA ALA A 197 15.71 -4.72 -12.60
C ALA A 197 16.19 -5.34 -13.93
N ALA A 198 16.56 -6.62 -13.93
CA ALA A 198 16.99 -7.33 -15.12
C ALA A 198 15.87 -7.46 -16.17
N LYS A 199 14.61 -7.62 -15.76
CA LYS A 199 13.46 -7.65 -16.69
C LYS A 199 13.28 -6.30 -17.40
N ILE A 200 13.36 -5.22 -16.66
CA ILE A 200 13.23 -3.85 -17.17
C ILE A 200 14.37 -3.49 -18.11
N ARG A 201 15.62 -3.83 -17.73
CA ARG A 201 16.81 -3.62 -18.59
C ARG A 201 16.71 -4.38 -19.90
N ARG A 202 16.27 -5.64 -19.89
CA ARG A 202 16.08 -6.44 -21.12
C ARG A 202 15.03 -5.86 -22.04
N ALA A 203 14.05 -5.15 -21.50
CA ALA A 203 13.05 -4.42 -22.29
C ALA A 203 13.58 -3.08 -22.86
N GLY A 204 14.83 -2.71 -22.56
CA GLY A 204 15.45 -1.50 -23.11
C GLY A 204 15.12 -0.22 -22.35
N VAL A 205 14.43 -0.29 -21.21
CA VAL A 205 14.05 0.89 -20.41
C VAL A 205 15.30 1.51 -19.76
N PRO A 206 15.57 2.80 -19.96
CA PRO A 206 16.70 3.48 -19.35
C PRO A 206 16.47 3.73 -17.84
N PHE A 207 17.57 3.66 -17.08
CA PHE A 207 17.62 4.04 -15.68
C PHE A 207 18.42 5.34 -15.53
N TYR A 208 17.77 6.36 -14.95
CA TYR A 208 18.38 7.64 -14.59
C TYR A 208 18.76 7.59 -13.11
N LEU A 209 19.94 7.02 -12.80
CA LEU A 209 20.44 6.95 -11.42
C LEU A 209 21.06 8.28 -11.01
N GLY A 210 20.97 8.64 -9.71
CA GLY A 210 21.40 9.94 -9.20
C GLY A 210 20.57 11.10 -9.75
N HIS A 211 19.31 10.86 -10.13
CA HIS A 211 18.39 11.88 -10.66
C HIS A 211 17.12 11.95 -9.84
N THR A 212 16.46 13.10 -9.89
CA THR A 212 15.12 13.31 -9.34
C THR A 212 14.22 14.01 -10.34
N ILE A 213 12.92 13.89 -10.12
CA ILE A 213 11.95 14.73 -10.83
C ILE A 213 11.99 16.14 -10.23
N VAL A 214 12.02 17.14 -11.08
CA VAL A 214 12.02 18.56 -10.69
C VAL A 214 10.63 19.15 -10.88
N ARG A 215 9.99 18.85 -12.01
CA ARG A 215 8.63 19.32 -12.30
C ARG A 215 7.93 18.44 -13.34
N ALA A 216 6.61 18.48 -13.30
CA ALA A 216 5.73 17.99 -14.35
C ALA A 216 5.04 19.19 -15.02
N GLU A 217 4.90 19.12 -16.33
CA GLU A 217 4.37 20.23 -17.15
C GLU A 217 3.17 19.75 -17.95
N ALA A 218 2.14 20.60 -18.05
CA ALA A 218 1.05 20.46 -19.01
C ALA A 218 1.40 21.24 -20.29
N ALA A 219 0.77 20.90 -21.41
CA ALA A 219 0.82 21.73 -22.61
C ALA A 219 0.11 23.08 -22.33
N ASP A 220 0.41 24.10 -23.13
CA ASP A 220 -0.23 25.43 -23.02
C ASP A 220 -1.76 25.30 -23.05
N GLY A 221 -2.42 25.75 -21.98
CA GLY A 221 -3.86 25.61 -21.79
C GLY A 221 -4.36 24.19 -21.48
N GLY A 222 -3.47 23.21 -21.30
CA GLY A 222 -3.81 21.85 -20.91
C GLY A 222 -3.90 21.66 -19.41
N GLU A 223 -4.64 20.65 -18.98
CA GLU A 223 -4.83 20.32 -17.56
C GLU A 223 -4.07 19.05 -17.12
N ALA A 224 -3.60 18.23 -18.07
CA ALA A 224 -2.92 16.96 -17.80
C ALA A 224 -1.42 17.04 -18.11
N VAL A 225 -0.64 16.19 -17.47
CA VAL A 225 0.80 16.10 -17.71
C VAL A 225 1.09 15.68 -19.16
N THR A 226 2.01 16.40 -19.79
CA THR A 226 2.54 16.08 -21.13
C THR A 226 4.06 15.95 -21.13
N ARG A 227 4.71 16.41 -20.07
CA ARG A 227 6.18 16.39 -19.94
C ARG A 227 6.59 16.28 -18.47
N ALA A 228 7.65 15.55 -18.21
CA ALA A 228 8.37 15.53 -16.94
C ALA A 228 9.79 16.06 -17.14
N VAL A 229 10.28 16.86 -16.20
CA VAL A 229 11.66 17.33 -16.18
C VAL A 229 12.37 16.69 -15.00
N ILE A 230 13.48 16.01 -15.28
CA ILE A 230 14.36 15.40 -14.29
C ILE A 230 15.72 16.11 -14.29
N ALA A 231 16.44 16.06 -13.16
CA ALA A 231 17.80 16.58 -13.06
C ALA A 231 18.70 15.66 -12.23
N GLN A 232 20.01 15.78 -12.41
CA GLN A 232 20.99 15.11 -11.56
C GLN A 232 20.97 15.69 -10.15
N LEU A 233 21.28 14.85 -9.17
CA LEU A 233 21.42 15.24 -7.77
C LEU A 233 22.91 15.40 -7.39
N ASP A 234 23.19 16.41 -6.58
CA ASP A 234 24.49 16.56 -5.92
C ASP A 234 24.58 15.65 -4.66
N GLU A 235 25.71 15.70 -3.98
CA GLU A 235 25.98 14.94 -2.74
C GLU A 235 25.04 15.31 -1.58
N LYS A 236 24.36 16.45 -1.68
CA LYS A 236 23.37 16.96 -0.70
C LYS A 236 21.92 16.67 -1.13
N TRP A 237 21.74 15.84 -2.16
CA TRP A 237 20.44 15.48 -2.72
C TRP A 237 19.68 16.67 -3.31
N LYS A 238 20.40 17.68 -3.80
CA LYS A 238 19.80 18.83 -4.48
C LYS A 238 19.97 18.74 -5.99
N PRO A 239 18.96 19.11 -6.79
CA PRO A 239 19.10 19.16 -8.24
C PRO A 239 20.25 20.09 -8.67
N ILE A 240 21.11 19.61 -9.57
CA ILE A 240 22.21 20.37 -10.15
C ILE A 240 21.67 21.19 -11.33
N PRO A 241 21.72 22.53 -11.29
CA PRO A 241 21.27 23.38 -12.38
C PRO A 241 22.04 23.10 -13.68
N GLY A 242 21.34 23.10 -14.82
CA GLY A 242 21.89 22.83 -16.14
C GLY A 242 22.04 21.35 -16.49
N THR A 243 21.54 20.44 -15.63
CA THR A 243 21.49 18.99 -15.90
C THR A 243 20.09 18.50 -16.24
N GLU A 244 19.15 19.41 -16.40
CA GLU A 244 17.75 19.12 -16.66
C GLU A 244 17.56 18.37 -17.98
N LYS A 245 16.71 17.34 -17.93
CA LYS A 245 16.27 16.57 -19.09
C LYS A 245 14.76 16.57 -19.16
N SER A 246 14.21 16.98 -20.27
CA SER A 246 12.77 16.90 -20.56
C SER A 246 12.43 15.56 -21.18
N ILE A 247 11.37 14.93 -20.70
CA ILE A 247 10.87 13.64 -21.17
C ILE A 247 9.37 13.79 -21.42
N ASP A 248 8.94 13.52 -22.65
CA ASP A 248 7.52 13.57 -23.00
C ASP A 248 6.81 12.34 -22.43
N VAL A 249 5.75 12.58 -21.63
CA VAL A 249 4.99 11.56 -20.90
C VAL A 249 3.54 12.01 -20.77
N ASP A 250 2.63 11.07 -20.60
CA ASP A 250 1.24 11.32 -20.21
C ASP A 250 0.93 10.71 -18.82
N LEU A 251 1.93 10.01 -18.21
CA LEU A 251 1.82 9.45 -16.90
C LEU A 251 3.15 9.53 -16.14
N VAL A 252 3.12 10.06 -14.94
CA VAL A 252 4.22 10.01 -13.96
C VAL A 252 3.77 9.17 -12.77
N CYS A 253 4.45 8.05 -12.54
CA CYS A 253 4.19 7.15 -11.41
C CYS A 253 5.22 7.37 -10.30
N ILE A 254 4.77 7.59 -9.06
CA ILE A 254 5.63 7.82 -7.90
C ILE A 254 5.72 6.54 -7.07
N ALA A 255 6.92 6.01 -6.89
CA ALA A 255 7.25 4.84 -6.07
C ALA A 255 8.31 5.22 -5.02
N ALA A 256 8.03 6.22 -4.20
CA ALA A 256 8.94 6.81 -3.22
C ALA A 256 8.88 6.14 -1.83
N GLY A 257 8.52 4.87 -1.79
CA GLY A 257 8.36 4.10 -0.56
C GLY A 257 6.95 4.17 0.02
N LEU A 258 6.78 3.45 1.10
CA LEU A 258 5.53 3.33 1.86
C LEU A 258 5.79 3.79 3.30
N ARG A 259 4.72 4.15 3.99
CA ARG A 259 4.73 4.44 5.44
C ARG A 259 3.55 3.76 6.11
N PRO A 260 3.66 3.37 7.39
CA PRO A 260 2.56 2.81 8.16
C PRO A 260 1.36 3.74 8.22
N GLN A 261 0.16 3.19 8.07
CA GLN A 261 -1.09 3.96 8.21
C GLN A 261 -1.56 3.94 9.66
N ALA A 262 -0.76 4.57 10.53
CA ALA A 262 -0.88 4.51 11.98
C ALA A 262 -1.90 5.49 12.59
N LYS A 263 -2.64 6.26 11.77
CA LYS A 263 -3.46 7.37 12.26
C LYS A 263 -4.54 6.94 13.25
N LEU A 264 -5.21 5.81 13.00
CA LEU A 264 -6.23 5.29 13.91
C LEU A 264 -5.63 4.92 15.27
N ALA A 265 -4.50 4.22 15.28
CA ALA A 265 -3.78 3.87 16.51
C ALA A 265 -3.29 5.14 17.26
N GLN A 266 -2.79 6.14 16.54
CA GLN A 266 -2.38 7.42 17.10
C GLN A 266 -3.56 8.17 17.75
N MET A 267 -4.72 8.20 17.10
CA MET A 267 -5.92 8.84 17.65
C MET A 267 -6.39 8.20 18.95
N TYR A 268 -6.12 6.92 19.14
CA TYR A 268 -6.44 6.19 20.38
C TYR A 268 -5.35 6.30 21.47
N GLY A 269 -4.28 7.05 21.20
CA GLY A 269 -3.23 7.28 22.18
C GLY A 269 -2.16 6.18 22.23
N VAL A 270 -2.10 5.30 21.22
CA VAL A 270 -1.01 4.32 21.11
C VAL A 270 0.32 5.05 20.92
N GLN A 271 1.33 4.70 21.69
CA GLN A 271 2.68 5.26 21.57
C GLN A 271 3.27 4.97 20.18
N GLN A 272 3.92 5.99 19.62
CA GLN A 272 4.53 5.92 18.29
C GLN A 272 6.05 5.98 18.39
N GLY A 273 6.74 5.26 17.51
CA GLY A 273 8.18 5.34 17.30
C GLY A 273 8.52 5.67 15.86
N PHE A 274 9.68 6.29 15.64
CA PHE A 274 10.18 6.57 14.30
C PHE A 274 11.29 5.57 13.96
N ILE A 275 11.02 4.65 13.03
CA ILE A 275 11.94 3.61 12.58
C ILE A 275 12.04 3.72 11.05
N PRO A 276 13.10 4.38 10.53
CA PRO A 276 13.22 4.65 9.07
C PRO A 276 13.18 3.38 8.21
N GLU A 277 13.77 2.30 8.70
CA GLU A 277 13.86 1.00 8.00
C GLU A 277 12.48 0.36 7.80
N LEU A 278 11.52 0.66 8.68
CA LEU A 278 10.15 0.14 8.66
C LEU A 278 9.14 1.16 8.11
N GLY A 279 9.60 2.20 7.45
CA GLY A 279 8.74 3.18 6.77
C GLY A 279 8.45 4.45 7.59
N GLY A 280 9.05 4.62 8.78
CA GLY A 280 8.99 5.85 9.56
C GLY A 280 8.16 5.75 10.85
N TRP A 281 7.15 6.62 11.03
CA TRP A 281 6.30 6.61 12.21
C TRP A 281 5.35 5.43 12.24
N MET A 282 5.41 4.62 13.29
CA MET A 282 4.59 3.43 13.49
C MET A 282 4.20 3.25 14.96
N PRO A 283 3.12 2.53 15.27
CA PRO A 283 2.77 2.12 16.62
C PRO A 283 3.86 1.25 17.24
N LEU A 284 4.32 1.59 18.45
CA LEU A 284 5.21 0.72 19.20
C LEU A 284 4.43 -0.49 19.72
N HIS A 285 5.00 -1.67 19.54
CA HIS A 285 4.44 -2.95 19.95
C HIS A 285 5.54 -3.88 20.48
N ASN A 286 5.16 -4.90 21.24
CA ASN A 286 6.03 -5.97 21.68
C ASN A 286 6.03 -7.16 20.68
N GLU A 287 6.70 -8.26 21.04
CA GLU A 287 6.78 -9.48 20.23
C GLU A 287 5.41 -10.16 20.01
N ASP A 288 4.43 -9.93 20.90
CA ASP A 288 3.06 -10.40 20.78
C ASP A 288 2.16 -9.43 20.00
N MET A 289 2.72 -8.46 19.29
CA MET A 289 2.03 -7.39 18.56
C MET A 289 1.15 -6.49 19.42
N ARG A 290 1.32 -6.52 20.75
CA ARG A 290 0.60 -5.68 21.72
C ARG A 290 1.15 -4.26 21.69
N THR A 291 0.25 -3.28 21.62
CA THR A 291 0.60 -1.87 21.73
C THR A 291 0.71 -1.40 23.18
N SER A 292 1.01 -0.11 23.37
CA SER A 292 0.99 0.54 24.69
C SER A 292 -0.41 0.65 25.31
N VAL A 293 -1.46 0.42 24.54
CA VAL A 293 -2.85 0.44 25.02
C VAL A 293 -3.33 -0.99 25.24
N HIS A 294 -3.93 -1.23 26.41
CA HIS A 294 -4.40 -2.57 26.79
C HIS A 294 -5.46 -3.07 25.81
N ASP A 295 -5.37 -4.35 25.43
CA ASP A 295 -6.27 -5.03 24.49
C ASP A 295 -6.31 -4.45 23.07
N VAL A 296 -5.31 -3.62 22.69
CA VAL A 296 -5.12 -3.11 21.34
C VAL A 296 -3.81 -3.65 20.74
N TYR A 297 -3.92 -4.26 19.59
CA TYR A 297 -2.86 -4.92 18.84
C TYR A 297 -2.72 -4.29 17.45
N VAL A 298 -1.58 -4.50 16.82
CA VAL A 298 -1.31 -4.11 15.43
C VAL A 298 -0.71 -5.28 14.67
N ALA A 299 -0.93 -5.39 13.35
CA ALA A 299 -0.25 -6.35 12.50
C ALA A 299 -0.22 -5.91 11.04
N GLY A 300 0.76 -6.35 10.29
CA GLY A 300 1.03 -5.96 8.90
C GLY A 300 1.70 -4.59 8.78
N ASP A 301 1.62 -3.96 7.62
CA ASP A 301 2.37 -2.73 7.30
C ASP A 301 2.14 -1.55 8.28
N ILE A 302 1.12 -1.60 9.13
CA ILE A 302 0.97 -0.63 10.22
C ILE A 302 2.03 -0.82 11.30
N ALA A 303 2.45 -2.06 11.54
CA ALA A 303 3.48 -2.43 12.51
C ALA A 303 4.91 -2.28 11.98
N GLY A 304 5.02 -2.03 10.67
CA GLY A 304 6.26 -1.85 9.92
C GLY A 304 6.07 -2.28 8.48
N VAL A 305 6.51 -1.48 7.53
CA VAL A 305 6.33 -1.80 6.11
C VAL A 305 7.30 -2.91 5.72
N GLU A 306 6.75 -4.08 5.45
CA GLU A 306 7.51 -5.27 5.07
C GLU A 306 6.85 -6.03 3.90
N GLU A 307 7.23 -7.30 3.70
CA GLU A 307 6.63 -8.16 2.67
C GLU A 307 5.28 -8.72 3.15
N ALA A 308 4.38 -9.02 2.21
CA ALA A 308 3.04 -9.52 2.55
C ALA A 308 3.06 -10.86 3.32
N ASN A 309 4.12 -11.66 3.20
CA ASN A 309 4.28 -12.88 3.99
C ASN A 309 4.49 -12.56 5.47
N THR A 310 5.37 -11.59 5.79
CA THR A 310 5.56 -11.12 7.17
C THR A 310 4.23 -10.62 7.74
N ALA A 311 3.49 -9.83 6.96
CA ALA A 311 2.18 -9.35 7.38
C ALA A 311 1.17 -10.48 7.71
N MET A 312 1.22 -11.62 7.01
CA MET A 312 0.38 -12.80 7.33
C MET A 312 0.86 -13.54 8.58
N ASP A 313 2.18 -13.60 8.79
CA ASP A 313 2.76 -14.27 9.97
C ASP A 313 2.50 -13.47 11.25
N GLU A 314 2.41 -12.15 11.17
CA GLU A 314 2.05 -11.26 12.29
C GLU A 314 0.55 -11.34 12.65
N GLY A 315 -0.31 -11.58 11.67
CA GLY A 315 -1.76 -11.74 11.87
C GLY A 315 -2.12 -13.09 12.47
#